data_9300392aa09cf0b963de5cd32a06451e
#
_entry.id   9300392aa09cf0b963de5cd32a06451e
#
_cell.length_a   1.000
_cell.length_b   1.000
_cell.length_c   1.000
_cell.angle_alpha   90.00
_cell.angle_beta   90.00
_cell.angle_gamma   90.00
#
_symmetry.space_group_name_H-M   'P 1'
#
loop_
_entity.id
_entity.type
_entity.pdbx_description
1 polymer ?
#
loop_
_entity_poly.entity_id
_entity_poly.type
_entity_poly.pdbx_seq_one_letter_code
_entity_poly.pdbx_strand_id
1 'polypeptide(L)'
;DISKLKKVYNQSFPWLVTLAEESENAKYFKDALRSLILSRLTEKESTQENVGMAVARRILLLIEHDDTFVDELSTGERLPVRTVTYLWQFLIGHLENEVSPDLFIDLYHQFDLLEYPVEILPDRALVKRQMSRWPTGLDPEVIAIRERNKERIISCLIKKIERRHSPSSRFQFAEGISYEEKEARVREWWNTARFHLSMAIKSPTELNFFLGYSLSDETMSLLARAKKKGMPFFVTPYYLSLLNIEHEGYDDATVRSYIMYSNELVDTYGSIKAWEKEDMVVADEPNAAGWLLPEGHNIHRRYPEVAILIPDSMGRACGGLCASCQRMYDFQSERLNFDFEVLKPKESWDRKLRRLMRYFEEDAQLRDILITGGDALMSQNATLRKILEAVYKMAVRKRKANESRPEGEKYAELQRVRLGSRLLAYLPLRVTDELVGILREFKEKASAIGVSQFYICLLYTS
;
A
#
# COMPACT_ATOMS: atom_id res chain seq x y z
N ASP A 1 16.92 21.98 -5.04
CA ASP A 1 17.50 23.32 -5.11
C ASP A 1 16.77 24.15 -6.15
N ILE A 2 15.96 25.10 -5.69
CA ILE A 2 15.09 25.98 -6.51
C ILE A 2 15.90 26.78 -7.56
N SER A 3 17.09 27.23 -7.22
CA SER A 3 17.92 28.03 -8.15
C SER A 3 18.44 27.21 -9.33
N LYS A 4 18.72 25.93 -9.12
CA LYS A 4 19.05 25.01 -10.23
C LYS A 4 17.83 24.74 -11.11
N LEU A 5 16.67 24.56 -10.48
CA LEU A 5 15.43 24.30 -11.22
C LEU A 5 15.03 25.50 -12.09
N LYS A 6 15.22 26.74 -11.61
CA LYS A 6 15.00 27.95 -12.42
C LYS A 6 15.88 27.98 -13.68
N LYS A 7 17.15 27.55 -13.58
CA LYS A 7 18.02 27.44 -14.75
C LYS A 7 17.50 26.44 -15.78
N VAL A 8 16.93 25.32 -15.30
CA VAL A 8 16.32 24.31 -16.17
C VAL A 8 15.12 24.90 -16.91
N TYR A 9 14.24 25.64 -16.22
CA TYR A 9 13.10 26.33 -16.86
C TYR A 9 13.56 27.34 -17.90
N ASN A 10 14.57 28.14 -17.62
CA ASN A 10 15.11 29.11 -18.58
C ASN A 10 15.63 28.43 -19.86
N GLN A 11 16.19 27.22 -19.73
CA GLN A 11 16.71 26.48 -20.88
C GLN A 11 15.61 25.76 -21.66
N SER A 12 14.65 25.14 -20.96
CA SER A 12 13.61 24.30 -21.58
C SER A 12 12.41 25.11 -22.06
N PHE A 13 12.04 26.16 -21.33
CA PHE A 13 10.82 26.95 -21.62
C PHE A 13 11.09 28.46 -21.60
N PRO A 14 12.00 28.97 -22.47
CA PRO A 14 12.32 30.41 -22.51
C PRO A 14 11.08 31.27 -22.74
N TRP A 15 10.12 30.81 -23.54
CA TRP A 15 8.86 31.51 -23.80
C TRP A 15 8.02 31.72 -22.53
N LEU A 16 8.00 30.73 -21.63
CA LEU A 16 7.25 30.80 -20.37
C LEU A 16 7.89 31.78 -19.38
N VAL A 17 9.21 31.81 -19.37
CA VAL A 17 9.99 32.75 -18.56
C VAL A 17 9.78 34.19 -19.05
N THR A 18 9.88 34.42 -20.38
CA THR A 18 9.61 35.74 -20.99
C THR A 18 8.18 36.18 -20.66
N LEU A 19 7.19 35.28 -20.81
CA LEU A 19 5.80 35.59 -20.48
C LEU A 19 5.64 36.03 -19.02
N ALA A 20 6.36 35.39 -18.10
CA ALA A 20 6.32 35.74 -16.69
C ALA A 20 6.98 37.08 -16.40
N GLU A 21 8.14 37.39 -17.04
CA GLU A 21 8.89 38.61 -16.85
C GLU A 21 8.16 39.84 -17.49
N GLU A 22 7.44 39.65 -18.58
CA GLU A 22 6.65 40.71 -19.23
C GLU A 22 5.31 40.97 -18.51
N SER A 23 4.90 40.09 -17.57
CA SER A 23 3.64 40.21 -16.86
C SER A 23 3.81 41.06 -15.61
N GLU A 24 3.05 42.16 -15.50
CA GLU A 24 3.10 43.09 -14.35
C GLU A 24 2.76 42.40 -13.00
N ASN A 25 1.90 41.38 -13.04
CA ASN A 25 1.49 40.62 -11.86
C ASN A 25 0.95 39.23 -12.26
N ALA A 26 0.69 38.39 -11.26
CA ALA A 26 0.21 37.04 -11.47
C ALA A 26 -1.11 36.96 -12.29
N LYS A 27 -1.98 37.96 -12.20
CA LYS A 27 -3.22 37.98 -12.96
C LYS A 27 -2.95 38.13 -14.46
N TYR A 28 -2.11 39.07 -14.86
CA TYR A 28 -1.72 39.25 -16.25
C TYR A 28 -0.99 38.05 -16.80
N PHE A 29 -0.12 37.44 -16.00
CA PHE A 29 0.54 36.17 -16.36
C PHE A 29 -0.48 35.05 -16.62
N LYS A 30 -1.47 34.88 -15.75
CA LYS A 30 -2.54 33.88 -15.93
C LYS A 30 -3.35 34.11 -17.20
N ASP A 31 -3.72 35.36 -17.49
CA ASP A 31 -4.49 35.72 -18.67
C ASP A 31 -3.69 35.48 -19.96
N ALA A 32 -2.41 35.85 -19.96
CA ALA A 32 -1.51 35.63 -21.06
C ALA A 32 -1.24 34.14 -21.32
N LEU A 33 -0.97 33.38 -20.25
CA LEU A 33 -0.78 31.93 -20.32
C LEU A 33 -2.05 31.21 -20.81
N ARG A 34 -3.23 31.61 -20.30
CA ARG A 34 -4.53 31.10 -20.81
C ARG A 34 -4.69 31.28 -22.28
N SER A 35 -4.44 32.50 -22.79
CA SER A 35 -4.57 32.84 -24.19
C SER A 35 -3.64 32.02 -25.08
N LEU A 36 -2.40 31.83 -24.63
CA LEU A 36 -1.42 31.02 -25.35
C LEU A 36 -1.80 29.52 -25.36
N ILE A 37 -2.28 28.97 -24.27
CA ILE A 37 -2.71 27.57 -24.20
C ILE A 37 -3.96 27.35 -25.07
N LEU A 38 -4.90 28.28 -25.08
CA LEU A 38 -6.09 28.19 -25.91
C LEU A 38 -5.74 28.25 -27.42
N SER A 39 -4.79 29.11 -27.82
CA SER A 39 -4.35 29.15 -29.23
C SER A 39 -3.75 27.82 -29.67
N ARG A 40 -2.94 27.19 -28.82
CA ARG A 40 -2.36 25.87 -29.12
C ARG A 40 -3.42 24.75 -29.24
N LEU A 41 -4.54 24.84 -28.53
CA LEU A 41 -5.65 23.90 -28.66
C LEU A 41 -6.43 24.07 -29.95
N THR A 42 -6.56 25.32 -30.42
CA THR A 42 -7.31 25.64 -31.67
C THR A 42 -6.50 25.36 -32.94
N GLU A 43 -5.18 25.49 -32.90
CA GLU A 43 -4.30 25.25 -34.06
C GLU A 43 -4.16 23.75 -34.41
N LYS A 44 -4.42 22.85 -33.46
CA LYS A 44 -4.38 21.41 -33.65
C LYS A 44 -5.79 20.84 -33.82
N GLU A 45 -6.42 21.05 -34.99
CA GLU A 45 -7.60 20.27 -35.45
C GLU A 45 -7.21 18.80 -35.70
N SER A 46 -6.73 18.10 -34.67
CA SER A 46 -6.53 16.66 -34.72
C SER A 46 -7.80 16.00 -34.18
N THR A 47 -8.41 15.16 -34.97
CA THR A 47 -9.58 14.35 -34.60
C THR A 47 -9.26 13.29 -33.51
N GLN A 48 -8.01 13.17 -33.14
CA GLN A 48 -7.57 12.29 -32.03
C GLN A 48 -7.05 13.10 -30.85
N GLU A 49 -7.66 12.85 -29.68
CA GLU A 49 -7.20 13.38 -28.40
C GLU A 49 -5.78 12.86 -28.11
N ASN A 50 -4.82 13.77 -28.01
CA ASN A 50 -3.43 13.44 -27.65
C ASN A 50 -3.08 13.98 -26.26
N VAL A 51 -1.95 13.54 -25.71
CA VAL A 51 -1.46 13.93 -24.40
C VAL A 51 -1.27 15.42 -24.26
N GLY A 52 -0.75 16.08 -25.29
CA GLY A 52 -0.57 17.53 -25.29
C GLY A 52 -1.90 18.28 -25.09
N MET A 53 -3.00 17.81 -25.69
CA MET A 53 -4.33 18.38 -25.48
C MET A 53 -4.84 18.14 -24.04
N ALA A 54 -4.62 16.95 -23.49
CA ALA A 54 -5.00 16.64 -22.11
C ALA A 54 -4.22 17.50 -21.11
N VAL A 55 -2.93 17.71 -21.35
CA VAL A 55 -2.06 18.58 -20.55
C VAL A 55 -2.48 20.04 -20.67
N ALA A 56 -2.75 20.52 -21.89
CA ALA A 56 -3.24 21.87 -22.11
C ALA A 56 -4.52 22.16 -21.31
N ARG A 57 -5.49 21.25 -21.34
CA ARG A 57 -6.71 21.33 -20.52
C ARG A 57 -6.41 21.35 -19.04
N ARG A 58 -5.44 20.55 -18.57
CA ARG A 58 -5.02 20.53 -17.15
C ARG A 58 -4.43 21.88 -16.75
N ILE A 59 -3.56 22.47 -17.56
CA ILE A 59 -2.99 23.79 -17.29
C ILE A 59 -4.11 24.84 -17.22
N LEU A 60 -5.10 24.79 -18.12
CA LEU A 60 -6.25 25.69 -18.07
C LEU A 60 -7.06 25.53 -16.75
N LEU A 61 -7.25 24.31 -16.27
CA LEU A 61 -7.89 24.05 -14.97
C LEU A 61 -7.08 24.62 -13.81
N LEU A 62 -5.74 24.48 -13.83
CA LEU A 62 -4.89 25.09 -12.81
C LEU A 62 -5.02 26.62 -12.79
N ILE A 63 -5.11 27.26 -13.98
CA ILE A 63 -5.32 28.71 -14.10
C ILE A 63 -6.71 29.11 -13.56
N GLU A 64 -7.75 28.33 -13.87
CA GLU A 64 -9.12 28.61 -13.48
C GLU A 64 -9.33 28.52 -11.96
N HIS A 65 -8.67 27.55 -11.33
CA HIS A 65 -8.78 27.32 -9.89
C HIS A 65 -7.79 28.14 -9.06
N ASP A 66 -6.83 28.81 -9.68
CA ASP A 66 -5.90 29.68 -8.95
C ASP A 66 -6.66 30.86 -8.31
N ASP A 67 -6.32 31.21 -7.09
CA ASP A 67 -7.01 32.15 -6.20
C ASP A 67 -8.40 31.69 -5.70
N THR A 68 -8.81 30.46 -5.96
CA THR A 68 -9.95 29.86 -5.30
C THR A 68 -9.56 29.34 -3.91
N PHE A 69 -10.56 28.93 -3.13
CA PHE A 69 -10.33 28.35 -1.81
C PHE A 69 -10.81 26.90 -1.80
N VAL A 70 -10.05 26.06 -1.13
CA VAL A 70 -10.43 24.68 -0.83
C VAL A 70 -10.53 24.51 0.69
N ASP A 71 -11.55 23.79 1.14
CA ASP A 71 -11.67 23.39 2.53
C ASP A 71 -10.86 22.09 2.68
N GLU A 72 -9.75 22.18 3.43
CA GLU A 72 -8.93 21.03 3.72
C GLU A 72 -9.63 20.18 4.78
N LEU A 73 -10.02 18.94 4.39
CA LEU A 73 -10.90 18.12 5.21
C LEU A 73 -10.24 17.62 6.51
N SER A 74 -8.93 17.57 6.55
CA SER A 74 -8.19 17.06 7.71
C SER A 74 -8.01 18.10 8.81
N THR A 75 -7.80 19.36 8.44
CA THR A 75 -7.62 20.47 9.40
C THR A 75 -8.89 21.31 9.58
N GLY A 76 -9.83 21.21 8.65
CA GLY A 76 -10.98 22.11 8.57
C GLY A 76 -10.63 23.55 8.18
N GLU A 77 -9.38 23.80 7.80
CA GLU A 77 -8.91 25.12 7.37
C GLU A 77 -9.29 25.39 5.91
N ARG A 78 -9.63 26.62 5.63
CA ARG A 78 -9.88 27.08 4.27
C ARG A 78 -8.62 27.67 3.69
N LEU A 79 -8.02 26.95 2.71
CA LEU A 79 -6.73 27.27 2.13
C LEU A 79 -6.88 27.86 0.72
N PRO A 80 -6.10 28.90 0.37
CA PRO A 80 -6.08 29.41 -0.99
C PRO A 80 -5.28 28.49 -1.93
N VAL A 81 -5.80 28.22 -3.11
CA VAL A 81 -5.08 27.58 -4.20
C VAL A 81 -4.28 28.64 -4.96
N ARG A 82 -2.96 28.51 -5.00
CA ARG A 82 -2.05 29.51 -5.64
C ARG A 82 -1.01 28.88 -6.55
N THR A 83 -1.34 27.77 -7.19
CA THR A 83 -0.40 26.98 -7.99
C THR A 83 0.25 27.80 -9.11
N VAL A 84 -0.54 28.55 -9.89
CA VAL A 84 -0.05 29.33 -11.03
C VAL A 84 0.56 30.64 -10.55
N THR A 85 0.05 31.20 -9.46
CA THR A 85 0.64 32.36 -8.79
C THR A 85 2.05 32.03 -8.29
N TYR A 86 2.25 30.88 -7.64
CA TYR A 86 3.58 30.43 -7.21
C TYR A 86 4.52 30.14 -8.38
N LEU A 87 3.99 29.59 -9.50
CA LEU A 87 4.77 29.42 -10.71
C LEU A 87 5.30 30.77 -11.24
N TRP A 88 4.43 31.78 -11.34
CA TRP A 88 4.82 33.13 -11.75
C TRP A 88 5.92 33.68 -10.83
N GLN A 89 5.71 33.68 -9.50
CA GLN A 89 6.69 34.14 -8.51
C GLN A 89 8.03 33.40 -8.64
N PHE A 90 7.98 32.10 -8.85
CA PHE A 90 9.20 31.30 -9.07
C PHE A 90 9.95 31.73 -10.35
N LEU A 91 9.24 31.93 -11.44
CA LEU A 91 9.85 32.31 -12.74
C LEU A 91 10.48 33.71 -12.66
N ILE A 92 9.86 34.67 -12.00
CA ILE A 92 10.45 36.01 -11.80
C ILE A 92 11.48 36.06 -10.67
N GLY A 93 11.57 35.01 -9.83
CA GLY A 93 12.55 34.92 -8.74
C GLY A 93 12.13 35.61 -7.42
N HIS A 94 10.84 35.80 -7.22
CA HIS A 94 10.25 36.46 -6.04
C HIS A 94 9.24 35.56 -5.32
N LEU A 95 9.66 34.39 -4.85
CA LEU A 95 8.81 33.52 -4.02
C LEU A 95 8.63 34.15 -2.63
N GLU A 96 7.39 34.47 -2.29
CA GLU A 96 7.02 35.06 -0.99
C GLU A 96 6.91 34.03 0.14
N ASN A 97 6.69 32.78 -0.19
CA ASN A 97 6.50 31.68 0.76
C ASN A 97 7.46 30.53 0.48
N GLU A 98 7.71 29.69 1.48
CA GLU A 98 8.38 28.41 1.31
C GLU A 98 7.46 27.46 0.53
N VAL A 99 7.79 27.20 -0.72
CA VAL A 99 7.08 26.26 -1.60
C VAL A 99 7.98 25.08 -1.90
N SER A 100 7.45 23.87 -1.81
CA SER A 100 8.21 22.66 -2.13
C SER A 100 8.71 22.69 -3.57
N PRO A 101 9.97 22.38 -3.84
CA PRO A 101 10.49 22.22 -5.19
C PRO A 101 9.71 21.24 -6.05
N ASP A 102 9.05 20.27 -5.44
CA ASP A 102 8.29 19.22 -6.14
C ASP A 102 7.14 19.81 -6.96
N LEU A 103 6.50 20.89 -6.47
CA LEU A 103 5.48 21.61 -7.25
C LEU A 103 6.03 22.05 -8.61
N PHE A 104 7.21 22.64 -8.62
CA PHE A 104 7.81 23.15 -9.87
C PHE A 104 8.37 22.02 -10.74
N ILE A 105 8.75 20.88 -10.16
CA ILE A 105 9.12 19.69 -10.92
C ILE A 105 7.87 19.11 -11.61
N ASP A 106 6.75 18.99 -10.92
CA ASP A 106 5.50 18.51 -11.49
C ASP A 106 5.01 19.43 -12.62
N LEU A 107 5.06 20.74 -12.41
CA LEU A 107 4.72 21.72 -13.46
C LEU A 107 5.68 21.66 -14.63
N TYR A 108 6.98 21.46 -14.39
CA TYR A 108 7.97 21.25 -15.45
C TYR A 108 7.55 20.10 -16.37
N HIS A 109 7.19 18.96 -15.81
CA HIS A 109 6.73 17.82 -16.59
C HIS A 109 5.43 18.09 -17.36
N GLN A 110 4.54 18.94 -16.84
CA GLN A 110 3.36 19.36 -17.61
C GLN A 110 3.75 20.20 -18.82
N PHE A 111 4.65 21.17 -18.67
CA PHE A 111 5.10 21.99 -19.80
C PHE A 111 5.96 21.20 -20.80
N ASP A 112 6.75 20.26 -20.33
CA ASP A 112 7.53 19.35 -21.18
C ASP A 112 6.61 18.49 -22.06
N LEU A 113 5.56 17.90 -21.50
CA LEU A 113 4.55 17.13 -22.22
C LEU A 113 3.67 18.01 -23.15
N LEU A 114 3.54 19.29 -22.85
CA LEU A 114 2.85 20.24 -23.72
C LEU A 114 3.67 20.54 -25.00
N GLU A 115 4.99 20.72 -24.84
CA GLU A 115 5.92 20.99 -25.95
C GLU A 115 6.23 19.72 -26.76
N TYR A 116 6.46 18.62 -26.06
CA TYR A 116 6.86 17.32 -26.60
C TYR A 116 5.87 16.24 -26.21
N PRO A 117 4.65 16.28 -26.82
CA PRO A 117 3.64 15.30 -26.47
C PRO A 117 4.10 13.89 -26.86
N VAL A 118 4.24 13.02 -25.88
CA VAL A 118 4.52 11.60 -26.12
C VAL A 118 3.24 10.85 -26.46
N GLU A 119 3.32 9.90 -27.37
CA GLU A 119 2.26 8.90 -27.50
C GLU A 119 2.24 8.01 -26.26
N ILE A 120 1.24 8.19 -25.41
CA ILE A 120 1.10 7.44 -24.13
C ILE A 120 0.51 6.05 -24.33
N LEU A 121 0.00 5.71 -25.49
CA LEU A 121 -0.38 4.34 -25.75
C LEU A 121 0.89 3.50 -25.80
N PRO A 122 1.17 2.66 -24.78
CA PRO A 122 2.35 1.83 -24.85
C PRO A 122 2.21 0.94 -26.06
N ASP A 123 3.11 1.10 -27.02
CA ASP A 123 3.24 0.15 -28.12
C ASP A 123 3.39 -1.24 -27.50
N ARG A 124 2.42 -2.12 -27.77
CA ARG A 124 2.43 -3.48 -27.22
C ARG A 124 3.72 -4.22 -27.56
N ALA A 125 4.31 -3.93 -28.75
CA ALA A 125 5.58 -4.50 -29.14
C ALA A 125 6.74 -3.93 -28.32
N LEU A 126 6.71 -2.65 -27.98
CA LEU A 126 7.70 -2.02 -27.09
C LEU A 126 7.61 -2.56 -25.68
N VAL A 127 6.41 -2.65 -25.11
CA VAL A 127 6.18 -3.22 -23.78
C VAL A 127 6.65 -4.67 -23.75
N LYS A 128 6.27 -5.49 -24.73
CA LYS A 128 6.71 -6.88 -24.84
C LYS A 128 8.22 -7.00 -24.95
N ARG A 129 8.87 -6.12 -25.72
CA ARG A 129 10.33 -6.05 -25.85
C ARG A 129 11.02 -5.61 -24.56
N GLN A 130 10.44 -4.65 -23.84
CA GLN A 130 10.95 -4.25 -22.53
C GLN A 130 10.78 -5.36 -21.49
N MET A 131 9.63 -6.03 -21.48
CA MET A 131 9.39 -7.18 -20.58
C MET A 131 10.34 -8.33 -20.89
N SER A 132 10.68 -8.58 -22.16
CA SER A 132 11.63 -9.63 -22.56
C SER A 132 13.09 -9.32 -22.17
N ARG A 133 13.41 -8.08 -21.79
CA ARG A 133 14.76 -7.69 -21.35
C ARG A 133 15.01 -7.96 -19.87
N TRP A 134 13.96 -8.14 -19.08
CA TRP A 134 14.04 -8.35 -17.64
C TRP A 134 13.64 -9.78 -17.31
N PRO A 135 14.47 -10.53 -16.59
CA PRO A 135 14.10 -11.85 -16.13
C PRO A 135 12.80 -11.79 -15.33
N THR A 136 11.90 -12.69 -15.65
CA THR A 136 10.63 -12.85 -14.92
C THR A 136 10.68 -14.11 -14.07
N GLY A 137 9.75 -14.24 -13.13
CA GLY A 137 9.61 -15.48 -12.36
C GLY A 137 9.27 -16.72 -13.20
N LEU A 138 9.01 -16.56 -14.49
CA LEU A 138 8.72 -17.63 -15.44
C LEU A 138 9.93 -18.00 -16.32
N ASP A 139 11.03 -17.27 -16.23
CA ASP A 139 12.24 -17.60 -16.98
C ASP A 139 12.88 -18.87 -16.43
N PRO A 140 13.32 -19.79 -17.31
CA PRO A 140 13.89 -21.08 -16.88
C PRO A 140 15.07 -20.93 -15.93
N GLU A 141 15.91 -19.93 -16.14
CA GLU A 141 17.08 -19.65 -15.30
C GLU A 141 16.64 -19.19 -13.89
N VAL A 142 15.66 -18.30 -13.81
CA VAL A 142 15.10 -17.84 -12.53
C VAL A 142 14.41 -18.99 -11.79
N ILE A 143 13.67 -19.83 -12.51
CA ILE A 143 13.04 -21.04 -11.94
C ILE A 143 14.11 -21.97 -11.37
N ALA A 144 15.20 -22.21 -12.12
CA ALA A 144 16.28 -23.07 -11.67
C ALA A 144 16.97 -22.55 -10.40
N ILE A 145 17.22 -21.23 -10.30
CA ILE A 145 17.75 -20.59 -9.08
C ILE A 145 16.80 -20.80 -7.90
N ARG A 146 15.51 -20.56 -8.09
CA ARG A 146 14.49 -20.71 -7.05
C ARG A 146 14.33 -22.16 -6.58
N GLU A 147 14.41 -23.12 -7.47
CA GLU A 147 14.38 -24.54 -7.09
C GLU A 147 15.64 -24.94 -6.31
N ARG A 148 16.84 -24.50 -6.69
CA ARG A 148 18.06 -24.72 -5.88
C ARG A 148 17.93 -24.09 -4.49
N ASN A 149 17.38 -22.88 -4.39
CA ASN A 149 17.10 -22.24 -3.12
C ASN A 149 16.12 -23.04 -2.27
N LYS A 150 15.06 -23.55 -2.87
CA LYS A 150 14.08 -24.41 -2.20
C LYS A 150 14.72 -25.63 -1.60
N GLU A 151 15.57 -26.34 -2.36
CA GLU A 151 16.30 -27.52 -1.88
C GLU A 151 17.16 -27.17 -0.64
N ARG A 152 17.92 -26.11 -0.71
CA ARG A 152 18.71 -25.61 0.41
C ARG A 152 17.84 -25.28 1.62
N ILE A 153 16.71 -24.60 1.39
CA ILE A 153 15.77 -24.23 2.46
C ILE A 153 15.12 -25.45 3.10
N ILE A 154 14.80 -26.50 2.31
CA ILE A 154 14.29 -27.78 2.83
C ILE A 154 15.29 -28.40 3.82
N SER A 155 16.58 -28.43 3.47
CA SER A 155 17.63 -28.91 4.37
C SER A 155 17.73 -28.05 5.66
N CYS A 156 17.57 -26.75 5.55
CA CYS A 156 17.53 -25.86 6.72
C CYS A 156 16.29 -26.11 7.59
N LEU A 157 15.14 -26.37 6.98
CA LEU A 157 13.88 -26.68 7.68
C LEU A 157 13.98 -28.00 8.45
N ILE A 158 14.61 -29.03 7.89
CA ILE A 158 14.86 -30.31 8.61
C ILE A 158 15.62 -30.01 9.91
N LYS A 159 16.75 -29.28 9.82
CA LYS A 159 17.53 -28.88 11.00
C LYS A 159 16.73 -28.04 12.00
N LYS A 160 15.86 -27.16 11.50
CA LYS A 160 14.98 -26.33 12.35
C LYS A 160 13.95 -27.19 13.09
N ILE A 161 13.34 -28.16 12.41
CA ILE A 161 12.32 -29.04 13.00
C ILE A 161 12.97 -29.95 14.06
N GLU A 162 14.15 -30.53 13.77
CA GLU A 162 14.91 -31.36 14.72
C GLU A 162 15.29 -30.63 15.99
N ARG A 163 15.65 -29.34 15.90
CA ARG A 163 15.98 -28.51 17.07
C ARG A 163 14.75 -28.10 17.89
N ARG A 164 13.57 -28.23 17.31
CA ARG A 164 12.31 -27.74 17.90
C ARG A 164 11.65 -28.84 18.73
N HIS A 165 12.11 -29.02 19.95
CA HIS A 165 11.50 -29.96 20.91
C HIS A 165 10.17 -29.41 21.42
N SER A 166 9.11 -29.41 20.62
CA SER A 166 7.77 -29.00 21.07
C SER A 166 6.78 -30.14 20.83
N PRO A 167 6.34 -30.85 21.89
CA PRO A 167 5.42 -31.98 21.76
C PRO A 167 4.07 -31.62 21.09
N SER A 168 3.71 -30.37 21.09
CA SER A 168 2.45 -29.86 20.50
C SER A 168 2.58 -29.43 19.03
N SER A 169 3.76 -29.53 18.42
CA SER A 169 3.94 -29.14 17.03
C SER A 169 3.35 -30.17 16.07
N ARG A 170 2.51 -29.70 15.13
CA ARG A 170 1.97 -30.55 14.06
C ARG A 170 3.04 -31.06 13.11
N PHE A 171 4.13 -30.30 12.94
CA PHE A 171 5.20 -30.57 11.99
C PHE A 171 6.41 -31.09 12.77
N GLN A 172 6.43 -32.40 12.99
CA GLN A 172 7.48 -33.12 13.71
C GLN A 172 7.82 -34.39 12.93
N PHE A 173 9.04 -34.86 13.13
CA PHE A 173 9.48 -36.15 12.61
C PHE A 173 9.19 -37.24 13.64
N ALA A 174 8.83 -38.42 13.17
CA ALA A 174 8.79 -39.61 13.99
C ALA A 174 10.23 -40.00 14.38
N GLU A 175 10.37 -40.68 15.50
CA GLU A 175 11.67 -41.18 15.93
C GLU A 175 12.20 -42.22 14.94
N GLY A 176 13.49 -42.17 14.66
CA GLY A 176 14.19 -43.20 13.90
C GLY A 176 14.01 -43.11 12.37
N ILE A 177 13.28 -42.13 11.83
CA ILE A 177 13.15 -42.01 10.36
C ILE A 177 14.45 -41.50 9.72
N SER A 178 14.71 -41.96 8.52
CA SER A 178 15.92 -41.60 7.72
C SER A 178 15.89 -40.11 7.30
N TYR A 179 17.03 -39.59 6.85
CA TYR A 179 17.11 -38.23 6.32
C TYR A 179 16.24 -38.08 5.07
N GLU A 180 16.22 -39.08 4.18
CA GLU A 180 15.42 -39.12 2.97
C GLU A 180 13.92 -39.05 3.28
N GLU A 181 13.50 -39.77 4.31
CA GLU A 181 12.09 -39.69 4.78
C GLU A 181 11.73 -38.33 5.37
N LYS A 182 12.66 -37.70 6.11
CA LYS A 182 12.47 -36.31 6.60
C LYS A 182 12.34 -35.34 5.44
N GLU A 183 13.19 -35.48 4.43
CA GLU A 183 13.16 -34.64 3.24
C GLU A 183 11.84 -34.81 2.48
N ALA A 184 11.40 -36.03 2.24
CA ALA A 184 10.11 -36.32 1.61
C ALA A 184 8.93 -35.69 2.39
N ARG A 185 8.95 -35.77 3.71
CA ARG A 185 7.94 -35.14 4.57
C ARG A 185 7.96 -33.60 4.46
N VAL A 186 9.10 -32.96 4.47
CA VAL A 186 9.20 -31.50 4.32
C VAL A 186 8.73 -31.07 2.93
N ARG A 187 9.01 -31.83 1.87
CA ARG A 187 8.49 -31.59 0.51
C ARG A 187 6.97 -31.69 0.45
N GLU A 188 6.39 -32.66 1.14
CA GLU A 188 4.93 -32.77 1.27
C GLU A 188 4.35 -31.55 1.99
N TRP A 189 4.91 -31.17 3.14
CA TRP A 189 4.46 -30.02 3.92
C TRP A 189 4.68 -28.68 3.23
N TRP A 190 5.71 -28.58 2.38
CA TRP A 190 6.00 -27.38 1.60
C TRP A 190 4.80 -26.90 0.78
N ASN A 191 3.95 -27.79 0.34
CA ASN A 191 2.76 -27.46 -0.44
C ASN A 191 1.60 -26.93 0.40
N THR A 192 1.81 -26.69 1.68
CA THR A 192 0.76 -26.19 2.59
C THR A 192 1.11 -24.81 3.16
N ALA A 193 0.18 -23.85 3.02
CA ALA A 193 0.36 -22.51 3.56
C ALA A 193 0.64 -22.51 5.07
N ARG A 194 -0.02 -23.42 5.81
CA ARG A 194 0.14 -23.53 7.26
C ARG A 194 1.55 -23.93 7.68
N PHE A 195 2.23 -24.75 6.90
CA PHE A 195 3.62 -25.11 7.15
C PHE A 195 4.52 -23.89 7.10
N HIS A 196 4.42 -23.10 6.03
CA HIS A 196 5.21 -21.90 5.85
C HIS A 196 5.00 -20.87 6.97
N LEU A 197 3.76 -20.68 7.39
CA LEU A 197 3.44 -19.79 8.53
C LEU A 197 4.02 -20.32 9.84
N SER A 198 3.94 -21.64 10.08
CA SER A 198 4.49 -22.27 11.27
C SER A 198 6.03 -22.24 11.31
N MET A 199 6.66 -22.35 10.16
CA MET A 199 8.11 -22.35 9.98
C MET A 199 8.69 -20.98 9.66
N ALA A 200 7.89 -19.91 9.73
CA ALA A 200 8.37 -18.58 9.43
C ALA A 200 9.62 -18.22 10.25
N ILE A 201 10.50 -17.50 9.61
CA ILE A 201 11.76 -17.00 10.16
C ILE A 201 11.46 -15.69 10.89
N LYS A 202 11.90 -15.57 12.14
CA LYS A 202 11.57 -14.46 13.03
C LYS A 202 12.79 -13.76 13.65
N SER A 203 13.98 -14.08 13.17
CA SER A 203 15.20 -13.43 13.65
C SER A 203 16.23 -13.25 12.55
N PRO A 204 17.08 -12.20 12.64
CA PRO A 204 18.16 -11.96 11.68
C PRO A 204 19.17 -13.10 11.58
N THR A 205 19.52 -13.72 12.71
CA THR A 205 20.46 -14.86 12.73
C THR A 205 19.89 -16.07 12.00
N GLU A 206 18.62 -16.36 12.22
CA GLU A 206 17.94 -17.43 11.52
C GLU A 206 17.81 -17.10 10.02
N LEU A 207 17.52 -15.85 9.66
CA LEU A 207 17.48 -15.39 8.28
C LEU A 207 18.82 -15.68 7.57
N ASN A 208 19.92 -15.24 8.17
CA ASN A 208 21.23 -15.43 7.59
C ASN A 208 21.59 -16.92 7.41
N PHE A 209 21.22 -17.76 8.39
CA PHE A 209 21.34 -19.21 8.26
C PHE A 209 20.55 -19.77 7.04
N PHE A 210 19.30 -19.36 6.88
CA PHE A 210 18.46 -19.78 5.76
C PHE A 210 18.92 -19.21 4.41
N LEU A 211 19.66 -18.11 4.41
CA LEU A 211 20.29 -17.52 3.21
C LEU A 211 21.75 -18.01 2.99
N GLY A 212 22.15 -19.08 3.67
CA GLY A 212 23.49 -19.66 3.50
C GLY A 212 24.61 -18.76 3.97
N TYR A 213 24.35 -17.89 4.96
CA TYR A 213 25.28 -16.88 5.50
C TYR A 213 25.75 -15.85 4.46
N SER A 214 24.91 -15.55 3.46
CA SER A 214 25.23 -14.62 2.38
C SER A 214 25.01 -13.14 2.73
N LEU A 215 24.45 -12.83 3.89
CA LEU A 215 24.23 -11.43 4.28
C LEU A 215 25.54 -10.78 4.72
N SER A 216 25.77 -9.55 4.26
CA SER A 216 26.93 -8.75 4.69
C SER A 216 26.84 -8.37 6.17
N ASP A 217 28.00 -8.09 6.78
CA ASP A 217 28.08 -7.63 8.17
C ASP A 217 27.29 -6.33 8.38
N GLU A 218 27.25 -5.45 7.37
CA GLU A 218 26.45 -4.22 7.40
C GLU A 218 24.96 -4.54 7.51
N THR A 219 24.46 -5.44 6.65
CA THR A 219 23.06 -5.88 6.70
C THR A 219 22.72 -6.55 8.02
N MET A 220 23.59 -7.40 8.53
CA MET A 220 23.39 -8.04 9.83
C MET A 220 23.38 -7.03 10.98
N SER A 221 24.25 -6.03 10.95
CA SER A 221 24.26 -4.91 11.91
C SER A 221 22.96 -4.11 11.87
N LEU A 222 22.48 -3.78 10.66
CA LEU A 222 21.20 -3.10 10.46
C LEU A 222 20.02 -3.89 11.04
N LEU A 223 19.94 -5.17 10.73
CA LEU A 223 18.89 -6.04 11.24
C LEU A 223 18.97 -6.23 12.77
N ALA A 224 20.18 -6.25 13.34
CA ALA A 224 20.36 -6.29 14.79
C ALA A 224 19.86 -4.99 15.43
N ARG A 225 20.13 -3.82 14.86
CA ARG A 225 19.59 -2.52 15.32
C ARG A 225 18.06 -2.52 15.25
N ALA A 226 17.49 -2.99 14.13
CA ALA A 226 16.03 -3.11 13.96
C ALA A 226 15.41 -3.98 15.05
N LYS A 227 16.00 -5.15 15.32
CA LYS A 227 15.56 -6.05 16.40
C LYS A 227 15.64 -5.39 17.78
N LYS A 228 16.72 -4.66 18.07
CA LYS A 228 16.89 -3.91 19.33
C LYS A 228 15.81 -2.85 19.53
N LYS A 229 15.35 -2.23 18.44
CA LYS A 229 14.24 -1.26 18.44
C LYS A 229 12.84 -1.92 18.49
N GLY A 230 12.75 -3.26 18.56
CA GLY A 230 11.48 -3.97 18.59
C GLY A 230 10.76 -4.07 17.23
N MET A 231 11.46 -3.81 16.14
CA MET A 231 10.85 -3.93 14.80
C MET A 231 10.50 -5.39 14.51
N PRO A 232 9.26 -5.67 14.04
CA PRO A 232 8.81 -7.02 13.79
C PRO A 232 9.54 -7.63 12.58
N PHE A 233 9.93 -8.89 12.71
CA PHE A 233 10.58 -9.64 11.65
C PHE A 233 9.83 -10.94 11.38
N PHE A 234 9.42 -11.13 10.13
CA PHE A 234 8.66 -12.31 9.73
C PHE A 234 8.86 -12.61 8.25
N VAL A 235 9.40 -13.77 7.90
CA VAL A 235 9.59 -14.21 6.52
C VAL A 235 9.20 -15.66 6.39
N THR A 236 8.44 -16.02 5.36
CA THR A 236 8.09 -17.42 5.07
C THR A 236 9.23 -18.15 4.35
N PRO A 237 9.41 -19.45 4.56
CA PRO A 237 10.35 -20.25 3.77
C PRO A 237 10.11 -20.14 2.27
N TYR A 238 8.85 -20.12 1.83
CA TYR A 238 8.51 -19.90 0.42
C TYR A 238 9.12 -18.59 -0.09
N TYR A 239 8.93 -17.48 0.61
CA TYR A 239 9.43 -16.19 0.15
C TYR A 239 10.96 -16.16 0.05
N LEU A 240 11.66 -16.84 0.97
CA LEU A 240 13.12 -16.96 0.93
C LEU A 240 13.61 -17.72 -0.30
N SER A 241 12.81 -18.65 -0.85
CA SER A 241 13.18 -19.36 -2.08
C SER A 241 13.18 -18.47 -3.32
N LEU A 242 12.54 -17.31 -3.25
CA LEU A 242 12.49 -16.33 -4.35
C LEU A 242 13.74 -15.44 -4.44
N LEU A 243 14.59 -15.44 -3.40
CA LEU A 243 15.78 -14.59 -3.35
C LEU A 243 16.94 -15.21 -4.12
N ASN A 244 17.73 -14.37 -4.77
CA ASN A 244 18.95 -14.80 -5.43
C ASN A 244 20.16 -14.60 -4.48
N ILE A 245 20.69 -15.69 -3.93
CA ILE A 245 21.86 -15.66 -3.06
C ILE A 245 23.18 -15.86 -3.80
N GLU A 246 23.11 -16.26 -5.07
CA GLU A 246 24.27 -16.58 -5.90
C GLU A 246 24.87 -15.32 -6.55
N HIS A 247 24.13 -14.19 -6.49
CA HIS A 247 24.46 -12.89 -7.08
C HIS A 247 24.68 -12.90 -8.61
N GLU A 248 24.54 -14.05 -9.25
CA GLU A 248 24.52 -14.24 -10.69
C GLU A 248 23.11 -14.52 -11.18
N GLY A 249 22.81 -14.17 -12.42
CA GLY A 249 21.51 -14.39 -13.02
C GLY A 249 20.60 -13.15 -12.91
N TYR A 250 19.60 -13.16 -12.05
CA TYR A 250 18.67 -12.02 -11.94
C TYR A 250 18.88 -11.18 -10.66
N ASP A 251 18.58 -9.88 -10.77
CA ASP A 251 18.56 -8.97 -9.64
C ASP A 251 17.29 -9.17 -8.80
N ASP A 252 17.46 -9.53 -7.54
CA ASP A 252 16.38 -9.73 -6.57
C ASP A 252 16.10 -8.53 -5.68
N ALA A 253 16.68 -7.35 -5.96
CA ALA A 253 16.60 -6.19 -5.08
C ALA A 253 15.16 -5.85 -4.69
N THR A 254 14.23 -5.86 -5.64
CA THR A 254 12.80 -5.62 -5.38
C THR A 254 12.19 -6.67 -4.46
N VAL A 255 12.47 -7.95 -4.69
CA VAL A 255 11.96 -9.05 -3.84
C VAL A 255 12.58 -8.97 -2.45
N ARG A 256 13.87 -8.67 -2.38
CA ARG A 256 14.64 -8.52 -1.15
C ARG A 256 14.15 -7.34 -0.30
N SER A 257 13.77 -6.22 -0.91
CA SER A 257 13.28 -5.03 -0.22
C SER A 257 12.01 -5.27 0.62
N TYR A 258 11.27 -6.32 0.32
CA TYR A 258 10.08 -6.70 1.12
C TYR A 258 10.42 -7.25 2.51
N ILE A 259 11.63 -7.73 2.71
CA ILE A 259 12.04 -8.41 3.96
C ILE A 259 13.23 -7.76 4.62
N MET A 260 13.93 -6.87 3.91
CA MET A 260 15.07 -6.12 4.45
C MET A 260 14.64 -4.69 4.78
N TYR A 261 15.09 -4.20 5.92
CA TYR A 261 14.87 -2.81 6.31
C TYR A 261 15.92 -1.91 5.68
N SER A 262 15.55 -0.66 5.39
CA SER A 262 16.50 0.39 5.05
C SER A 262 17.08 1.02 6.33
N ASN A 263 18.25 1.62 6.24
CA ASN A 263 18.84 2.40 7.34
C ASN A 263 17.87 3.50 7.79
N GLU A 264 17.28 4.21 6.84
CA GLU A 264 16.34 5.29 7.11
C GLU A 264 15.13 4.80 7.92
N LEU A 265 14.51 3.69 7.52
CA LEU A 265 13.38 3.12 8.26
C LEU A 265 13.78 2.73 9.69
N VAL A 266 14.95 2.11 9.87
CA VAL A 266 15.44 1.71 11.20
C VAL A 266 15.77 2.94 12.05
N ASP A 267 16.35 3.97 11.47
CA ASP A 267 16.77 5.16 12.21
C ASP A 267 15.57 6.02 12.60
N THR A 268 14.57 6.12 11.76
CA THR A 268 13.31 6.86 12.02
C THR A 268 12.28 6.07 12.80
N TYR A 269 12.46 4.75 12.99
CA TYR A 269 11.54 3.93 13.76
C TYR A 269 11.44 4.42 15.20
N GLY A 270 10.23 4.69 15.65
CA GLY A 270 9.96 5.29 16.96
C GLY A 270 9.88 6.83 16.94
N SER A 271 10.34 7.44 15.84
CA SER A 271 10.14 8.87 15.58
C SER A 271 9.21 8.98 14.40
N ILE A 272 7.90 8.94 14.63
CA ILE A 272 6.98 9.31 13.55
C ILE A 272 7.27 10.77 13.26
N LYS A 273 7.98 11.04 12.16
CA LYS A 273 7.84 12.33 11.52
C LYS A 273 6.43 12.33 10.96
N ALA A 274 5.57 13.13 11.57
CA ALA A 274 4.35 13.51 10.91
C ALA A 274 4.76 14.07 9.55
N TRP A 275 4.44 13.35 8.49
CA TRP A 275 4.67 13.82 7.12
C TRP A 275 3.81 15.05 6.85
N GLU A 276 2.69 15.11 7.54
CA GLU A 276 1.74 16.20 7.53
C GLU A 276 1.32 16.50 8.98
N LYS A 277 0.86 17.70 9.24
CA LYS A 277 0.34 18.11 10.56
C LYS A 277 -0.70 17.13 11.11
N GLU A 278 -1.43 16.49 10.21
CA GLU A 278 -2.44 15.47 10.45
C GLU A 278 -1.89 14.17 11.01
N ASP A 279 -0.61 13.88 10.80
CA ASP A 279 0.05 12.68 11.32
C ASP A 279 0.50 12.83 12.78
N MET A 280 0.27 14.01 13.39
CA MET A 280 0.53 14.22 14.81
C MET A 280 -0.54 13.52 15.66
N VAL A 281 -0.09 12.65 16.54
CA VAL A 281 -0.97 11.97 17.49
C VAL A 281 -1.13 12.85 18.72
N VAL A 282 -2.33 13.39 18.89
CA VAL A 282 -2.75 14.07 20.11
C VAL A 282 -3.67 13.14 20.88
N ALA A 283 -3.44 12.99 22.18
CA ALA A 283 -4.28 12.14 23.00
C ALA A 283 -5.73 12.64 22.95
N ASP A 284 -6.67 11.72 22.75
CA ASP A 284 -8.11 11.96 22.66
C ASP A 284 -8.59 12.79 21.46
N GLU A 285 -7.70 13.10 20.51
CA GLU A 285 -8.07 13.75 19.26
C GLU A 285 -7.95 12.78 18.05
N PRO A 286 -8.76 12.99 17.00
CA PRO A 286 -8.56 12.30 15.72
C PRO A 286 -7.15 12.59 15.19
N ASN A 287 -6.46 11.56 14.75
CA ASN A 287 -5.14 11.71 14.16
C ASN A 287 -5.16 11.34 12.67
N ALA A 288 -4.10 11.65 11.95
CA ALA A 288 -3.99 11.39 10.52
C ALA A 288 -3.96 9.91 10.14
N ALA A 289 -3.63 9.04 11.08
CA ALA A 289 -3.82 7.59 10.89
C ALA A 289 -5.30 7.23 10.74
N GLY A 290 -6.18 8.22 10.80
CA GLY A 290 -7.62 8.14 10.77
C GLY A 290 -8.22 8.33 12.15
N TRP A 291 -9.47 8.62 12.15
CA TRP A 291 -10.24 8.68 13.37
C TRP A 291 -10.35 7.25 13.91
N LEU A 292 -9.54 6.95 14.90
CA LEU A 292 -9.73 5.75 15.70
C LEU A 292 -11.06 5.92 16.41
N LEU A 293 -12.04 5.12 16.05
CA LEU A 293 -13.28 5.10 16.79
C LEU A 293 -13.00 4.56 18.20
N PRO A 294 -13.48 5.25 19.26
CA PRO A 294 -12.94 5.17 20.61
C PRO A 294 -12.99 3.79 21.25
N GLU A 295 -13.79 2.88 20.76
CA GLU A 295 -13.96 1.60 21.42
C GLU A 295 -13.44 0.44 20.57
N GLY A 296 -12.15 0.14 20.69
CA GLY A 296 -11.62 -1.15 20.28
C GLY A 296 -10.71 -1.21 19.08
N HIS A 297 -10.21 -0.09 18.54
CA HIS A 297 -9.18 -0.04 17.49
C HIS A 297 -9.45 -0.92 16.24
N ASN A 298 -10.70 -1.19 15.93
CA ASN A 298 -11.09 -2.10 14.85
C ASN A 298 -11.63 -1.38 13.61
N ILE A 299 -11.84 -0.07 13.68
CA ILE A 299 -12.22 0.76 12.53
C ILE A 299 -11.32 1.97 12.51
N HIS A 300 -10.70 2.21 11.34
CA HIS A 300 -9.99 3.44 11.06
C HIS A 300 -10.74 4.19 9.96
N ARG A 301 -10.91 5.48 10.13
CA ARG A 301 -11.60 6.33 9.17
C ARG A 301 -10.83 7.62 8.99
N ARG A 302 -10.31 7.84 7.80
CA ARG A 302 -9.63 9.09 7.41
C ARG A 302 -10.49 9.93 6.48
N TYR A 303 -11.29 9.27 5.64
CA TYR A 303 -12.13 9.93 4.66
C TYR A 303 -13.61 9.71 4.98
N PRO A 304 -14.50 10.68 4.62
CA PRO A 304 -15.92 10.57 4.92
C PRO A 304 -16.57 9.29 4.35
N GLU A 305 -16.12 8.85 3.18
CA GLU A 305 -16.74 7.75 2.44
C GLU A 305 -16.09 6.39 2.68
N VAL A 306 -14.90 6.35 3.27
CA VAL A 306 -14.05 5.15 3.38
C VAL A 306 -13.71 4.86 4.82
N ALA A 307 -13.84 3.60 5.22
CA ALA A 307 -13.30 3.14 6.49
C ALA A 307 -12.59 1.80 6.36
N ILE A 308 -11.59 1.61 7.19
CA ILE A 308 -10.84 0.36 7.31
C ILE A 308 -11.46 -0.46 8.45
N LEU A 309 -11.89 -1.67 8.14
CA LEU A 309 -12.29 -2.67 9.13
C LEU A 309 -11.09 -3.57 9.45
N ILE A 310 -10.70 -3.62 10.72
CA ILE A 310 -9.56 -4.38 11.22
C ILE A 310 -10.06 -5.57 12.06
N PRO A 311 -10.21 -6.77 11.50
CA PRO A 311 -10.63 -7.93 12.27
C PRO A 311 -9.58 -8.41 13.28
N ASP A 312 -10.01 -8.80 14.48
CA ASP A 312 -9.13 -9.40 15.48
C ASP A 312 -8.51 -10.74 15.03
N SER A 313 -9.14 -11.40 14.07
CA SER A 313 -8.69 -12.68 13.50
C SER A 313 -7.54 -12.54 12.49
N MET A 314 -7.26 -11.34 12.03
CA MET A 314 -6.11 -11.09 11.17
C MET A 314 -4.88 -11.02 12.05
N GLY A 315 -3.87 -11.84 11.74
CA GLY A 315 -2.59 -11.76 12.41
C GLY A 315 -2.10 -10.30 12.42
N ARG A 316 -1.59 -9.86 13.57
CA ARG A 316 -1.14 -8.47 13.75
C ARG A 316 0.14 -8.15 13.00
N ALA A 317 0.84 -9.17 12.51
CA ALA A 317 2.01 -9.04 11.65
C ALA A 317 1.62 -9.40 10.21
N CYS A 318 1.75 -8.45 9.30
CA CYS A 318 1.52 -8.67 7.86
C CYS A 318 2.78 -9.12 7.10
N GLY A 319 3.80 -9.60 7.78
CA GLY A 319 5.05 -10.05 7.17
C GLY A 319 6.03 -8.94 6.79
N GLY A 320 5.79 -7.71 7.16
CA GLY A 320 6.72 -6.59 6.96
C GLY A 320 6.17 -5.27 7.48
N LEU A 321 7.06 -4.34 7.72
CA LEU A 321 6.72 -2.99 8.16
C LEU A 321 6.72 -2.07 6.93
N CYS A 322 5.56 -1.47 6.64
CA CYS A 322 5.47 -0.43 5.63
C CYS A 322 5.78 0.94 6.27
N ALA A 323 6.44 1.84 5.55
CA ALA A 323 6.67 3.21 6.01
C ALA A 323 5.34 3.92 6.37
N SER A 324 4.29 3.63 5.62
CA SER A 324 2.92 4.13 5.83
C SER A 324 2.04 3.20 6.68
N CYS A 325 2.63 2.37 7.55
CA CYS A 325 1.85 1.44 8.36
C CYS A 325 1.04 2.19 9.41
N GLN A 326 -0.27 2.25 9.24
CA GLN A 326 -1.18 2.87 10.21
C GLN A 326 -1.14 2.22 11.61
N ARG A 327 -0.60 0.99 11.70
CA ARG A 327 -0.37 0.31 12.99
C ARG A 327 1.01 0.59 13.57
N MET A 328 1.82 1.42 12.94
CA MET A 328 3.12 1.85 13.48
C MET A 328 2.96 2.43 14.89
N TYR A 329 1.88 3.19 15.10
CA TYR A 329 1.55 3.75 16.41
C TYR A 329 1.31 2.67 17.48
N ASP A 330 0.57 1.60 17.13
CA ASP A 330 0.33 0.49 18.04
C ASP A 330 1.63 -0.26 18.38
N PHE A 331 2.55 -0.38 17.41
CA PHE A 331 3.88 -0.96 17.64
C PHE A 331 4.74 -0.08 18.54
N GLN A 332 4.69 1.22 18.36
CA GLN A 332 5.50 2.17 19.12
C GLN A 332 4.99 2.37 20.55
N SER A 333 3.69 2.30 20.76
CA SER A 333 3.06 2.39 22.07
C SER A 333 3.14 1.09 22.88
N GLU A 334 3.90 0.10 22.41
CA GLU A 334 4.00 -1.25 22.97
C GLU A 334 2.65 -2.01 23.06
N ARG A 335 1.57 -1.42 22.57
CA ARG A 335 0.22 -2.01 22.60
C ARG A 335 0.07 -3.21 21.67
N LEU A 336 0.99 -3.41 20.74
CA LEU A 336 1.11 -4.62 19.91
C LEU A 336 2.20 -5.55 20.38
N ASN A 337 2.64 -5.43 21.60
CA ASN A 337 3.38 -6.54 22.20
C ASN A 337 2.55 -7.80 22.02
N PHE A 338 3.20 -8.86 21.54
CA PHE A 338 2.61 -10.19 21.37
C PHE A 338 2.20 -10.83 22.71
N ASP A 339 2.06 -10.02 23.75
CA ASP A 339 1.52 -10.43 25.03
C ASP A 339 -0.01 -10.56 24.90
N PHE A 340 -0.42 -11.75 24.46
CA PHE A 340 -1.81 -12.11 24.32
C PHE A 340 -2.60 -12.04 25.64
N GLU A 341 -1.95 -11.97 26.79
CA GLU A 341 -2.62 -11.87 28.08
C GLU A 341 -3.14 -10.45 28.35
N VAL A 342 -2.36 -9.45 27.99
CA VAL A 342 -2.77 -8.03 28.12
C VAL A 342 -3.83 -7.66 27.07
N LEU A 343 -3.87 -8.38 25.95
CA LEU A 343 -4.74 -8.11 24.80
C LEU A 343 -5.94 -9.06 24.71
N LYS A 344 -6.25 -9.81 25.78
CA LYS A 344 -7.47 -10.64 25.80
C LYS A 344 -8.68 -9.75 25.52
N PRO A 345 -9.43 -10.01 24.42
CA PRO A 345 -10.60 -9.23 24.09
C PRO A 345 -11.60 -9.31 25.25
N LYS A 346 -12.06 -8.14 25.72
CA LYS A 346 -13.07 -8.05 26.78
C LYS A 346 -14.46 -8.56 26.33
N GLU A 347 -14.63 -8.81 25.04
CA GLU A 347 -15.86 -9.31 24.42
C GLU A 347 -15.55 -10.36 23.35
N SER A 348 -16.53 -11.20 23.01
CA SER A 348 -16.38 -12.15 21.91
C SER A 348 -16.31 -11.42 20.56
N TRP A 349 -15.53 -11.99 19.61
CA TRP A 349 -15.42 -11.43 18.26
C TRP A 349 -16.79 -11.27 17.59
N ASP A 350 -17.71 -12.16 17.82
CA ASP A 350 -19.07 -12.10 17.25
C ASP A 350 -19.88 -10.91 17.75
N ARG A 351 -19.74 -10.57 19.02
CA ARG A 351 -20.37 -9.38 19.60
C ARG A 351 -19.74 -8.12 19.05
N LYS A 352 -18.40 -8.09 19.00
CA LYS A 352 -17.66 -6.98 18.43
C LYS A 352 -18.01 -6.76 16.95
N LEU A 353 -18.01 -7.80 16.13
CA LEU A 353 -18.35 -7.71 14.70
C LEU A 353 -19.76 -7.13 14.49
N ARG A 354 -20.76 -7.56 15.28
CA ARG A 354 -22.11 -6.98 15.20
C ARG A 354 -22.14 -5.49 15.53
N ARG A 355 -21.37 -5.05 16.54
CA ARG A 355 -21.25 -3.65 16.92
C ARG A 355 -20.58 -2.83 15.80
N LEU A 356 -19.51 -3.36 15.22
CA LEU A 356 -18.82 -2.73 14.11
C LEU A 356 -19.73 -2.61 12.88
N MET A 357 -20.51 -3.65 12.56
CA MET A 357 -21.47 -3.58 11.45
C MET A 357 -22.58 -2.56 11.70
N ARG A 358 -23.03 -2.39 12.95
CA ARG A 358 -24.00 -1.35 13.31
C ARG A 358 -23.45 0.04 13.02
N TYR A 359 -22.18 0.30 13.34
CA TYR A 359 -21.54 1.58 13.00
C TYR A 359 -21.61 1.88 11.48
N PHE A 360 -21.26 0.90 10.62
CA PHE A 360 -21.36 1.08 9.17
C PHE A 360 -22.80 1.25 8.69
N GLU A 361 -23.75 0.62 9.35
CA GLU A 361 -25.18 0.70 9.02
C GLU A 361 -25.76 2.08 9.35
N GLU A 362 -25.36 2.66 10.48
CA GLU A 362 -25.86 3.94 11.00
C GLU A 362 -25.13 5.17 10.42
N ASP A 363 -23.98 4.97 9.79
CA ASP A 363 -23.22 6.10 9.19
C ASP A 363 -23.81 6.52 7.84
N ALA A 364 -24.03 7.83 7.68
CA ALA A 364 -24.68 8.39 6.51
C ALA A 364 -23.81 8.48 5.25
N GLN A 365 -22.46 8.42 5.40
CA GLN A 365 -21.53 8.75 4.34
C GLN A 365 -20.72 7.54 3.82
N LEU A 366 -20.52 6.50 4.65
CA LEU A 366 -19.67 5.36 4.30
C LEU A 366 -20.24 4.52 3.17
N ARG A 367 -19.46 4.36 2.10
CA ARG A 367 -19.76 3.56 0.92
C ARG A 367 -18.63 2.61 0.50
N ASP A 368 -17.48 2.66 1.17
CA ASP A 368 -16.29 1.85 0.87
C ASP A 368 -15.73 1.25 2.18
N ILE A 369 -15.54 -0.05 2.20
CA ILE A 369 -14.94 -0.77 3.32
C ILE A 369 -13.66 -1.46 2.85
N LEU A 370 -12.52 -1.07 3.41
CA LEU A 370 -11.26 -1.80 3.28
C LEU A 370 -11.07 -2.74 4.48
N ILE A 371 -11.08 -4.03 4.25
CA ILE A 371 -10.82 -5.04 5.27
C ILE A 371 -9.32 -5.36 5.25
N THR A 372 -8.62 -4.93 6.28
CA THR A 372 -7.15 -5.09 6.42
C THR A 372 -6.71 -4.81 7.86
N GLY A 373 -5.46 -4.55 8.09
CA GLY A 373 -4.98 -4.10 9.43
C GLY A 373 -4.22 -5.15 10.27
N GLY A 374 -3.56 -5.92 9.74
CA GLY A 374 -2.65 -6.97 9.48
C GLY A 374 -2.84 -7.34 8.01
N ASP A 375 -3.19 -8.56 7.76
CA ASP A 375 -3.41 -9.07 6.42
C ASP A 375 -4.76 -9.78 6.35
N ALA A 376 -5.62 -9.36 5.40
CA ALA A 376 -6.97 -9.91 5.28
C ALA A 376 -6.98 -11.43 5.07
N LEU A 377 -6.01 -11.97 4.36
CA LEU A 377 -5.92 -13.39 4.04
C LEU A 377 -5.24 -14.22 5.14
N MET A 378 -4.74 -13.60 6.22
CA MET A 378 -4.29 -14.33 7.42
C MET A 378 -5.45 -14.93 8.20
N SER A 379 -6.66 -14.41 8.04
CA SER A 379 -7.86 -15.01 8.63
C SER A 379 -8.11 -16.41 8.04
N GLN A 380 -8.58 -17.32 8.90
CA GLN A 380 -9.06 -18.62 8.42
C GLN A 380 -10.28 -18.46 7.51
N ASN A 381 -10.48 -19.38 6.58
CA ASN A 381 -11.58 -19.34 5.61
C ASN A 381 -12.95 -19.17 6.28
N ALA A 382 -13.23 -19.92 7.34
CA ALA A 382 -14.50 -19.81 8.08
C ALA A 382 -14.70 -18.42 8.70
N THR A 383 -13.64 -17.80 9.22
CA THR A 383 -13.70 -16.46 9.80
C THR A 383 -13.85 -15.39 8.72
N LEU A 384 -13.12 -15.52 7.61
CA LEU A 384 -13.26 -14.59 6.49
C LEU A 384 -14.68 -14.64 5.90
N ARG A 385 -15.24 -15.86 5.68
CA ARG A 385 -16.64 -16.06 5.27
C ARG A 385 -17.60 -15.33 6.22
N LYS A 386 -17.39 -15.45 7.51
CA LYS A 386 -18.23 -14.82 8.53
C LYS A 386 -18.17 -13.29 8.47
N ILE A 387 -16.99 -12.73 8.27
CA ILE A 387 -16.81 -11.28 8.13
C ILE A 387 -17.51 -10.78 6.87
N LEU A 388 -17.29 -11.43 5.73
CA LEU A 388 -17.93 -11.06 4.46
C LEU A 388 -19.45 -11.17 4.53
N GLU A 389 -19.96 -12.22 5.16
CA GLU A 389 -21.40 -12.39 5.37
C GLU A 389 -21.98 -11.30 6.30
N ALA A 390 -21.25 -10.88 7.31
CA ALA A 390 -21.67 -9.77 8.18
C ALA A 390 -21.73 -8.45 7.41
N VAL A 391 -20.75 -8.17 6.56
CA VAL A 391 -20.71 -6.99 5.67
C VAL A 391 -21.89 -7.03 4.68
N TYR A 392 -22.15 -8.18 4.06
CA TYR A 392 -23.29 -8.36 3.17
C TYR A 392 -24.63 -8.07 3.88
N LYS A 393 -24.85 -8.67 5.04
CA LYS A 393 -26.07 -8.45 5.83
C LYS A 393 -26.23 -7.00 6.27
N MET A 394 -25.15 -6.33 6.63
CA MET A 394 -25.15 -4.90 6.95
C MET A 394 -25.58 -4.08 5.73
N ALA A 395 -25.02 -4.34 4.55
CA ALA A 395 -25.36 -3.63 3.32
C ALA A 395 -26.85 -3.82 2.95
N VAL A 396 -27.39 -5.04 3.09
CA VAL A 396 -28.81 -5.31 2.87
C VAL A 396 -29.69 -4.49 3.82
N ARG A 397 -29.36 -4.47 5.13
CA ARG A 397 -30.14 -3.69 6.12
C ARG A 397 -30.10 -2.20 5.85
N LYS A 398 -28.91 -1.66 5.53
CA LYS A 398 -28.72 -0.24 5.20
C LYS A 398 -29.55 0.16 3.99
N ARG A 399 -29.54 -0.64 2.92
CA ARG A 399 -30.36 -0.44 1.73
C ARG A 399 -31.85 -0.48 2.03
N LYS A 400 -32.29 -1.51 2.77
CA LYS A 400 -33.70 -1.63 3.17
C LYS A 400 -34.16 -0.43 4.02
N ALA A 401 -33.34 0.06 4.93
CA ALA A 401 -33.65 1.25 5.71
C ALA A 401 -33.79 2.52 4.84
N ASN A 402 -33.05 2.60 3.73
CA ASN A 402 -33.16 3.72 2.78
C ASN A 402 -34.50 3.73 2.02
N GLU A 403 -35.17 2.59 1.87
CA GLU A 403 -36.48 2.53 1.20
C GLU A 403 -37.54 3.39 1.92
N SER A 404 -37.44 3.51 3.25
CA SER A 404 -38.32 4.30 4.09
C SER A 404 -37.87 5.73 4.34
N ARG A 405 -36.65 6.12 3.93
CA ARG A 405 -36.13 7.48 4.10
C ARG A 405 -36.56 8.40 2.97
N PRO A 406 -36.94 9.66 3.27
CA PRO A 406 -37.18 10.66 2.25
C PRO A 406 -35.98 10.87 1.32
N GLU A 407 -36.24 11.31 0.09
CA GLU A 407 -35.19 11.73 -0.82
C GLU A 407 -34.40 12.91 -0.19
N GLY A 408 -33.08 12.86 -0.22
CA GLY A 408 -32.21 13.82 0.46
C GLY A 408 -31.80 13.43 1.90
N GLU A 409 -32.49 12.48 2.53
CA GLU A 409 -32.13 11.92 3.84
C GLU A 409 -31.58 10.49 3.75
N LYS A 410 -31.45 9.95 2.55
CA LYS A 410 -30.91 8.63 2.31
C LYS A 410 -29.43 8.58 2.64
N TYR A 411 -29.04 7.51 3.32
CA TYR A 411 -27.63 7.24 3.61
C TYR A 411 -26.92 6.66 2.40
N ALA A 412 -25.62 6.94 2.28
CA ALA A 412 -24.79 6.30 1.28
C ALA A 412 -24.84 4.78 1.43
N GLU A 413 -25.15 4.08 0.35
CA GLU A 413 -25.13 2.62 0.32
C GLU A 413 -23.72 2.09 0.04
N LEU A 414 -23.44 0.89 0.53
CA LEU A 414 -22.15 0.24 0.29
C LEU A 414 -21.97 -0.06 -1.21
N GLN A 415 -20.94 0.49 -1.81
CA GLN A 415 -20.60 0.34 -3.23
C GLN A 415 -19.33 -0.49 -3.44
N ARG A 416 -18.41 -0.44 -2.46
CA ARG A 416 -17.09 -1.06 -2.59
C ARG A 416 -16.70 -1.82 -1.34
N VAL A 417 -16.13 -3.01 -1.55
CA VAL A 417 -15.44 -3.79 -0.52
C VAL A 417 -14.06 -4.19 -1.03
N ARG A 418 -13.05 -3.98 -0.21
CA ARG A 418 -11.66 -4.28 -0.55
C ARG A 418 -11.03 -5.18 0.51
N LEU A 419 -10.26 -6.15 0.08
CA LEU A 419 -9.40 -6.97 0.95
C LEU A 419 -7.96 -6.55 0.74
N GLY A 420 -7.29 -6.02 1.76
CA GLY A 420 -5.88 -5.68 1.70
C GLY A 420 -5.01 -6.87 2.12
N SER A 421 -4.15 -7.35 1.25
CA SER A 421 -3.30 -8.51 1.52
C SER A 421 -1.93 -8.40 0.86
N ARG A 422 -0.90 -8.87 1.57
CA ARG A 422 0.45 -9.13 1.02
C ARG A 422 0.69 -10.61 0.78
N LEU A 423 -0.20 -11.48 1.27
CA LEU A 423 -0.03 -12.93 1.19
C LEU A 423 -0.01 -13.47 -0.24
N LEU A 424 -0.58 -12.75 -1.20
CA LEU A 424 -0.49 -13.12 -2.62
C LEU A 424 0.97 -13.22 -3.09
N ALA A 425 1.85 -12.34 -2.59
CA ALA A 425 3.28 -12.39 -2.87
C ALA A 425 4.05 -13.27 -1.88
N TYR A 426 3.73 -13.18 -0.59
CA TYR A 426 4.44 -13.88 0.48
C TYR A 426 4.14 -15.36 0.58
N LEU A 427 2.93 -15.77 0.21
CA LEU A 427 2.44 -17.12 0.38
C LEU A 427 1.27 -17.40 -0.58
N PRO A 428 1.50 -17.49 -1.89
CA PRO A 428 0.46 -17.74 -2.88
C PRO A 428 -0.30 -19.06 -2.64
N LEU A 429 0.29 -20.00 -1.92
CA LEU A 429 -0.37 -21.24 -1.47
C LEU A 429 -1.60 -20.99 -0.55
N ARG A 430 -1.78 -19.76 -0.06
CA ARG A 430 -3.00 -19.36 0.65
C ARG A 430 -4.21 -19.25 -0.28
N VAL A 431 -3.99 -19.06 -1.57
CA VAL A 431 -5.06 -19.01 -2.58
C VAL A 431 -5.46 -20.44 -2.93
N THR A 432 -6.50 -20.92 -2.27
CA THR A 432 -7.08 -22.26 -2.47
C THR A 432 -8.44 -22.16 -3.16
N ASP A 433 -8.91 -23.25 -3.76
CA ASP A 433 -10.25 -23.29 -4.36
C ASP A 433 -11.35 -22.94 -3.36
N GLU A 434 -11.22 -23.36 -2.11
CA GLU A 434 -12.14 -22.97 -1.03
C GLU A 434 -12.17 -21.45 -0.82
N LEU A 435 -10.98 -20.81 -0.76
CA LEU A 435 -10.91 -19.36 -0.65
C LEU A 435 -11.54 -18.67 -1.86
N VAL A 436 -11.21 -19.11 -3.06
CA VAL A 436 -11.79 -18.58 -4.31
C VAL A 436 -13.31 -18.73 -4.31
N GLY A 437 -13.81 -19.88 -3.85
CA GLY A 437 -15.25 -20.13 -3.69
C GLY A 437 -15.93 -19.11 -2.74
N ILE A 438 -15.31 -18.83 -1.59
CA ILE A 438 -15.80 -17.84 -0.63
C ILE A 438 -15.88 -16.45 -1.24
N LEU A 439 -14.82 -16.04 -1.93
CA LEU A 439 -14.74 -14.70 -2.53
C LEU A 439 -15.74 -14.55 -3.69
N ARG A 440 -15.93 -15.59 -4.50
CA ARG A 440 -16.91 -15.64 -5.57
C ARG A 440 -18.32 -15.52 -5.02
N GLU A 441 -18.67 -16.35 -4.04
CA GLU A 441 -19.98 -16.32 -3.38
C GLU A 441 -20.31 -14.92 -2.83
N PHE A 442 -19.36 -14.29 -2.16
CA PHE A 442 -19.55 -12.93 -1.67
C PHE A 442 -19.76 -11.94 -2.81
N LYS A 443 -18.90 -11.99 -3.86
CA LYS A 443 -19.00 -11.09 -5.01
C LYS A 443 -20.38 -11.18 -5.68
N GLU A 444 -20.86 -12.38 -5.92
CA GLU A 444 -22.16 -12.62 -6.57
C GLU A 444 -23.31 -12.05 -5.73
N LYS A 445 -23.37 -12.37 -4.44
CA LYS A 445 -24.39 -11.85 -3.53
C LYS A 445 -24.34 -10.32 -3.40
N ALA A 446 -23.16 -9.78 -3.22
CA ALA A 446 -22.95 -8.35 -3.01
C ALA A 446 -23.27 -7.53 -4.27
N SER A 447 -22.91 -8.03 -5.45
CA SER A 447 -23.24 -7.39 -6.73
C SER A 447 -24.76 -7.31 -6.95
N ALA A 448 -25.51 -8.33 -6.55
CA ALA A 448 -26.96 -8.36 -6.67
C ALA A 448 -27.68 -7.27 -5.83
N ILE A 449 -27.01 -6.72 -4.81
CA ILE A 449 -27.54 -5.65 -3.97
C ILE A 449 -26.83 -4.29 -4.18
N GLY A 450 -26.15 -4.11 -5.30
CA GLY A 450 -25.54 -2.83 -5.67
C GLY A 450 -24.12 -2.60 -5.18
N VAL A 451 -23.46 -3.55 -4.52
CA VAL A 451 -22.01 -3.49 -4.24
C VAL A 451 -21.27 -3.82 -5.52
N SER A 452 -21.04 -2.79 -6.33
CA SER A 452 -20.51 -2.94 -7.70
C SER A 452 -19.04 -3.34 -7.76
N GLN A 453 -18.28 -3.09 -6.68
CA GLN A 453 -16.83 -3.23 -6.68
C GLN A 453 -16.36 -4.11 -5.52
N PHE A 454 -15.72 -5.21 -5.88
CA PHE A 454 -15.04 -6.09 -4.92
C PHE A 454 -13.62 -6.35 -5.40
N TYR A 455 -12.62 -5.92 -4.62
CA TYR A 455 -11.21 -5.99 -4.97
C TYR A 455 -10.37 -6.69 -3.93
N ILE A 456 -9.35 -7.38 -4.40
CA ILE A 456 -8.21 -7.79 -3.56
C ILE A 456 -7.08 -6.82 -3.87
N CYS A 457 -6.73 -6.00 -2.89
CA CYS A 457 -5.64 -5.05 -2.99
C CYS A 457 -4.35 -5.74 -2.56
N LEU A 458 -3.41 -5.89 -3.49
CA LEU A 458 -2.05 -6.27 -3.13
C LEU A 458 -1.40 -5.05 -2.48
N LEU A 459 -1.14 -5.15 -1.18
CA LEU A 459 -0.46 -4.10 -0.43
C LEU A 459 1.02 -4.14 -0.79
N TYR A 460 1.46 -3.11 -1.48
CA TYR A 460 2.85 -2.90 -1.84
C TYR A 460 3.54 -2.10 -0.72
N THR A 461 4.76 -2.47 -0.36
CA THR A 461 5.64 -1.58 0.39
C THR A 461 6.49 -0.83 -0.61
N SER A 462 6.35 0.45 -0.63
CA SER A 462 7.32 1.33 -1.26
C SER A 462 8.58 1.41 -0.40
#